data_b62f4e558a58f7400f0f09aea241a4f3
#
_entry.id   b62f4e558a58f7400f0f09aea241a4f3
#
_cell.length_a   1.000
_cell.length_b   1.000
_cell.length_c   1.000
_cell.angle_alpha   90.00
_cell.angle_beta   90.00
_cell.angle_gamma   90.00
#
_symmetry.space_group_name_H-M   'P 1'
#
loop_
_entity.id
_entity.type
_entity.pdbx_description
1 polymer ?
#
loop_
_entity_poly.entity_id
_entity_poly.type
_entity_poly.pdbx_seq_one_letter_code
_entity_poly.pdbx_strand_id
1 'polypeptide(L)'
;MIRDIPRSCDVLVVGAGPAGSACATALARAGRHVVLVDAHTFPRDKICGDGLIPDAHAALRQLGVLDEVLARAQRVAHVGCIGPRGGRIDVPGHLAVIPRRELDEVL
;
A
#
# COMPACT_ATOMS: atom_id res chain seq x y z
N MET A 1 -4.13 22.14 2.58
CA MET A 1 -3.23 23.30 2.74
C MET A 1 -1.93 23.00 1.98
N ILE A 2 -1.60 23.82 1.01
CA ILE A 2 -0.31 23.71 0.31
C ILE A 2 0.75 24.27 1.28
N ARG A 3 1.63 23.39 1.77
CA ARG A 3 2.83 23.83 2.48
C ARG A 3 3.84 24.31 1.47
N ASP A 4 4.79 25.13 1.89
CA ASP A 4 5.86 25.60 1.02
C ASP A 4 6.55 24.43 0.35
N ILE A 5 6.32 24.31 -0.96
CA ILE A 5 6.98 23.30 -1.78
C ILE A 5 8.39 23.83 -2.09
N PRO A 6 9.44 23.03 -1.87
CA PRO A 6 10.80 23.43 -2.23
C PRO A 6 10.92 23.82 -3.71
N ARG A 7 11.73 24.81 -4.02
CA ARG A 7 11.94 25.24 -5.42
C ARG A 7 12.71 24.22 -6.26
N SER A 8 13.36 23.27 -5.61
CA SER A 8 14.10 22.20 -6.28
C SER A 8 14.10 20.94 -5.42
N CYS A 9 14.15 19.79 -6.06
CA CYS A 9 14.32 18.49 -5.45
C CYS A 9 15.00 17.56 -6.46
N ASP A 10 15.50 16.41 -5.98
CA ASP A 10 16.04 15.39 -6.89
C ASP A 10 14.89 14.66 -7.62
N VAL A 11 13.81 14.36 -6.90
CA VAL A 11 12.65 13.64 -7.45
C VAL A 11 11.36 14.22 -6.89
N LEU A 12 10.42 14.51 -7.78
CA LEU A 12 9.05 14.84 -7.43
C LEU A 12 8.17 13.61 -7.70
N VAL A 13 7.51 13.10 -6.66
CA VAL A 13 6.53 12.01 -6.76
C VAL A 13 5.14 12.60 -6.63
N VAL A 14 4.32 12.37 -7.63
CA VAL A 14 2.93 12.85 -7.68
C VAL A 14 1.98 11.68 -7.43
N GLY A 15 1.27 11.73 -6.31
CA GLY A 15 0.39 10.68 -5.82
C GLY A 15 1.01 9.93 -4.64
N ALA A 16 0.40 10.05 -3.45
CA ALA A 16 0.83 9.42 -2.21
C ALA A 16 0.03 8.15 -1.88
N GLY A 17 -0.45 7.45 -2.90
CA GLY A 17 -0.97 6.09 -2.76
C GLY A 17 0.16 5.08 -2.53
N PRO A 18 -0.13 3.76 -2.51
CA PRO A 18 0.86 2.74 -2.21
C PRO A 18 2.10 2.80 -3.11
N ALA A 19 1.93 2.99 -4.42
CA ALA A 19 3.04 3.06 -5.35
C ALA A 19 3.92 4.29 -5.12
N GLY A 20 3.31 5.47 -5.00
CA GLY A 20 4.04 6.72 -4.78
C GLY A 20 4.73 6.76 -3.43
N SER A 21 4.06 6.32 -2.38
CA SER A 21 4.64 6.24 -1.02
C SER A 21 5.81 5.26 -0.96
N ALA A 22 5.69 4.09 -1.58
CA ALA A 22 6.77 3.11 -1.66
C ALA A 22 7.98 3.66 -2.44
N CYS A 23 7.73 4.28 -3.59
CA CYS A 23 8.77 4.90 -4.40
C CYS A 23 9.48 6.03 -3.64
N ALA A 24 8.74 6.94 -3.04
CA ALA A 24 9.30 8.06 -2.26
C ALA A 24 10.13 7.57 -1.08
N THR A 25 9.65 6.56 -0.36
CA THR A 25 10.38 5.95 0.76
C THR A 25 11.69 5.33 0.31
N ALA A 26 11.68 4.55 -0.78
CA ALA A 26 12.88 3.91 -1.31
C ALA A 26 13.92 4.95 -1.75
N LEU A 27 13.49 6.00 -2.44
CA LEU A 27 14.37 7.08 -2.89
C LEU A 27 14.95 7.89 -1.73
N ALA A 28 14.14 8.20 -0.73
CA ALA A 28 14.58 8.92 0.47
C ALA A 28 15.63 8.10 1.25
N ARG A 29 15.43 6.78 1.39
CA ARG A 29 16.41 5.88 2.00
C ARG A 29 17.72 5.79 1.21
N ALA A 30 17.65 6.01 -0.11
CA ALA A 30 18.83 6.10 -0.98
C ALA A 30 19.50 7.50 -0.94
N GLY A 31 19.09 8.37 -0.02
CA GLY A 31 19.69 9.69 0.18
C GLY A 31 19.24 10.75 -0.83
N ARG A 32 18.16 10.53 -1.56
CA ARG A 32 17.62 11.52 -2.50
C ARG A 32 16.70 12.52 -1.79
N HIS A 33 16.77 13.76 -2.22
CA HIS A 33 15.81 14.78 -1.79
C HIS A 33 14.51 14.60 -2.57
N VAL A 34 13.50 14.01 -1.91
CA VAL A 34 12.20 13.65 -2.52
C VAL A 34 11.12 14.59 -2.03
N VAL A 35 10.31 15.07 -2.95
CA VAL A 35 9.04 15.75 -2.65
C VAL A 35 7.90 14.84 -3.08
N LEU A 36 7.04 14.50 -2.14
CA LEU A 36 5.82 13.71 -2.37
C LEU A 36 4.61 14.61 -2.24
N VAL A 37 3.78 14.65 -3.26
CA VAL A 37 2.55 15.47 -3.30
C VAL A 37 1.33 14.62 -3.65
N ASP A 38 0.19 14.98 -3.09
CA ASP A 38 -1.10 14.38 -3.42
C ASP A 38 -2.20 15.43 -3.45
N ALA A 39 -3.21 15.22 -4.26
CA ALA A 39 -4.36 16.11 -4.35
C ALA A 39 -5.31 15.98 -3.15
N HIS A 40 -5.20 14.90 -2.38
CA HIS A 40 -6.07 14.59 -1.25
C HIS A 40 -5.34 14.76 0.08
N THR A 41 -6.12 14.95 1.13
CA THR A 41 -5.67 14.85 2.52
C THR A 41 -5.96 13.44 3.02
N PHE A 42 -4.98 12.80 3.64
CA PHE A 42 -5.13 11.45 4.21
C PHE A 42 -5.63 11.49 5.66
N PRO A 43 -6.44 10.52 6.12
CA PRO A 43 -6.92 9.35 5.35
C PRO A 43 -8.01 9.74 4.32
N ARG A 44 -8.04 9.00 3.21
CA ARG A 44 -9.05 9.18 2.16
C ARG A 44 -9.50 7.83 1.60
N ASP A 45 -10.71 7.77 1.07
CA ASP A 45 -11.22 6.58 0.41
C ASP A 45 -10.61 6.42 -1.00
N LYS A 46 -10.37 5.17 -1.39
CA LYS A 46 -9.94 4.80 -2.73
C LYS A 46 -10.54 3.45 -3.11
N ILE A 47 -11.20 3.38 -4.23
CA ILE A 47 -11.80 2.13 -4.73
C ILE A 47 -10.69 1.12 -5.03
N CYS A 48 -10.78 -0.05 -4.39
CA CYS A 48 -9.83 -1.15 -4.53
C CYS A 48 -10.45 -2.45 -4.01
N GLY A 49 -9.92 -3.59 -4.43
CA GLY A 49 -10.30 -4.90 -3.88
C GLY A 49 -9.75 -5.19 -2.48
N ASP A 50 -8.92 -4.30 -1.93
CA ASP A 50 -8.40 -4.31 -0.55
C ASP A 50 -7.58 -5.56 -0.16
N GLY A 51 -7.28 -6.44 -1.11
CA GLY A 51 -6.54 -7.67 -0.88
C GLY A 51 -5.02 -7.47 -0.93
N LEU A 52 -4.33 -8.03 0.05
CA LEU A 52 -2.87 -8.09 0.12
C LEU A 52 -2.40 -9.52 -0.12
N ILE A 53 -1.74 -9.75 -1.23
CA ILE A 53 -1.11 -11.03 -1.61
C ILE A 53 0.29 -11.15 -0.98
N PRO A 54 0.93 -12.35 -0.98
CA PRO A 54 2.26 -12.54 -0.39
C PRO A 54 3.32 -11.55 -0.88
N ASP A 55 3.32 -11.19 -2.15
CA ASP A 55 4.26 -10.20 -2.71
C ASP A 55 4.06 -8.81 -2.09
N ALA A 56 2.82 -8.43 -1.83
CA ALA A 56 2.52 -7.18 -1.11
C ALA A 56 3.07 -7.23 0.33
N HIS A 57 2.94 -8.36 1.02
CA HIS A 57 3.53 -8.55 2.35
C HIS A 57 5.06 -8.39 2.32
N ALA A 58 5.73 -8.95 1.31
CA ALA A 58 7.17 -8.81 1.15
C ALA A 58 7.58 -7.35 0.93
N ALA A 59 6.86 -6.62 0.09
CA ALA A 59 7.09 -5.20 -0.16
C ALA A 59 6.87 -4.35 1.10
N LEU A 60 5.78 -4.58 1.83
CA LEU A 60 5.49 -3.88 3.09
C LEU A 60 6.53 -4.17 4.17
N ARG A 61 7.07 -5.38 4.19
CA ARG A 61 8.20 -5.74 5.09
C ARG A 61 9.45 -4.93 4.74
N GLN A 62 9.79 -4.81 3.48
CA GLN A 62 10.92 -3.99 3.02
C GLN A 62 10.75 -2.51 3.37
N LEU A 63 9.51 -2.01 3.32
CA LEU A 63 9.19 -0.65 3.75
C LEU A 63 9.20 -0.47 5.27
N GLY A 64 9.19 -1.58 6.04
CA GLY A 64 9.20 -1.54 7.51
C GLY A 64 7.83 -1.27 8.14
N VAL A 65 6.75 -1.46 7.40
CA VAL A 65 5.37 -1.16 7.87
C VAL A 65 4.46 -2.38 7.92
N LEU A 66 4.96 -3.59 7.63
CA LEU A 66 4.13 -4.79 7.55
C LEU A 66 3.38 -5.07 8.85
N ASP A 67 4.05 -4.98 10.00
CA ASP A 67 3.43 -5.30 11.29
C ASP A 67 2.29 -4.35 11.63
N GLU A 68 2.45 -3.06 11.35
CA GLU A 68 1.40 -2.06 11.55
C GLU A 68 0.20 -2.29 10.62
N VAL A 69 0.47 -2.62 9.36
CA VAL A 69 -0.58 -2.96 8.38
C VAL A 69 -1.34 -4.20 8.82
N LEU A 70 -0.64 -5.28 9.21
CA LEU A 70 -1.28 -6.52 9.64
C LEU A 70 -2.05 -6.37 10.96
N ALA A 71 -1.67 -5.45 11.83
CA ALA A 71 -2.42 -5.14 13.05
C ALA A 71 -3.79 -4.52 12.75
N ARG A 72 -3.95 -3.84 11.62
CA ARG A 72 -5.20 -3.25 11.15
C ARG A 72 -5.98 -4.13 10.18
N ALA A 73 -5.32 -5.12 9.55
CA ALA A 73 -5.88 -5.96 8.51
C ALA A 73 -6.61 -7.18 9.07
N GLN A 74 -7.57 -7.69 8.30
CA GLN A 74 -8.12 -9.02 8.51
C GLN A 74 -7.20 -10.04 7.82
N ARG A 75 -6.56 -10.90 8.59
CA ARG A 75 -5.73 -11.99 8.04
C ARG A 75 -6.62 -13.13 7.57
N VAL A 76 -6.24 -13.73 6.45
CA VAL A 76 -6.90 -14.90 5.86
C VAL A 76 -5.87 -15.93 5.45
N ALA A 77 -6.24 -17.22 5.55
CA ALA A 77 -5.32 -18.34 5.34
C ALA A 77 -5.41 -18.93 3.93
N HIS A 78 -6.45 -18.61 3.18
CA HIS A 78 -6.66 -19.14 1.84
C HIS A 78 -7.62 -18.28 1.03
N VAL A 79 -7.62 -18.48 -0.29
CA VAL A 79 -8.61 -17.94 -1.22
C VAL A 79 -9.42 -19.10 -1.80
N GLY A 80 -10.74 -19.04 -1.64
CA GLY A 80 -11.65 -19.97 -2.29
C GLY A 80 -12.00 -19.49 -3.71
N CYS A 81 -11.69 -20.31 -4.70
CA CYS A 81 -12.04 -20.07 -6.09
C CYS A 81 -13.17 -21.01 -6.50
N ILE A 82 -14.29 -20.46 -6.96
CA ILE A 82 -15.45 -21.22 -7.41
C ILE A 82 -15.60 -21.04 -8.91
N GLY A 83 -15.58 -22.15 -9.64
CA GLY A 83 -15.80 -22.15 -11.09
C GLY A 83 -17.28 -22.05 -11.46
N PRO A 84 -17.58 -21.74 -12.75
CA PRO A 84 -18.95 -21.52 -13.21
C PRO A 84 -19.85 -22.76 -13.10
N ARG A 85 -19.27 -23.95 -12.96
CA ARG A 85 -20.00 -25.22 -12.75
C ARG A 85 -20.02 -25.69 -11.30
N GLY A 86 -19.67 -24.80 -10.34
CA GLY A 86 -19.72 -25.08 -8.90
C GLY A 86 -18.50 -25.81 -8.34
N GLY A 87 -17.51 -26.15 -9.16
CA GLY A 87 -16.24 -26.70 -8.66
C GLY A 87 -15.51 -25.65 -7.81
N ARG A 88 -14.97 -26.07 -6.64
CA ARG A 88 -14.23 -25.20 -5.72
C ARG A 88 -12.81 -25.70 -5.52
N ILE A 89 -11.88 -24.76 -5.47
CA ILE A 89 -10.50 -24.98 -5.03
C ILE A 89 -10.14 -23.92 -4.00
N ASP A 90 -9.50 -24.32 -2.92
CA ASP A 90 -8.96 -23.41 -1.91
C ASP A 90 -7.44 -23.32 -2.09
N VAL A 91 -6.96 -22.12 -2.37
CA VAL A 91 -5.53 -21.83 -2.53
C VAL A 91 -5.01 -21.28 -1.20
N PRO A 92 -4.15 -22.02 -0.47
CA PRO A 92 -3.60 -21.55 0.79
C PRO A 92 -2.56 -20.46 0.57
N GLY A 93 -2.44 -19.56 1.55
CA GLY A 93 -1.43 -18.50 1.51
C GLY A 93 -1.56 -17.52 2.66
N HIS A 94 -0.49 -16.75 2.88
CA HIS A 94 -0.53 -15.63 3.81
C HIS A 94 -1.12 -14.42 3.10
N LEU A 95 -2.40 -14.17 3.38
CA LEU A 95 -3.20 -13.13 2.76
C LEU A 95 -3.77 -12.21 3.84
N ALA A 96 -4.11 -11.00 3.46
CA ALA A 96 -4.81 -10.06 4.33
C ALA A 96 -5.75 -9.18 3.52
N VAL A 97 -6.75 -8.63 4.19
CA VAL A 97 -7.67 -7.64 3.63
C VAL A 97 -7.64 -6.41 4.52
N ILE A 98 -7.41 -5.26 3.90
CA ILE A 98 -7.40 -3.96 4.59
C ILE A 98 -7.96 -2.89 3.65
N PRO A 99 -8.92 -2.06 4.10
CA PRO A 99 -9.39 -0.94 3.29
C PRO A 99 -8.25 0.01 2.91
N ARG A 100 -8.27 0.51 1.69
CA ARG A 100 -7.26 1.46 1.19
C ARG A 100 -7.17 2.71 2.05
N ARG A 101 -8.28 3.14 2.66
CA ARG A 101 -8.29 4.26 3.60
C ARG A 101 -7.28 4.05 4.74
N GLU A 102 -7.22 2.85 5.29
CA GLU A 102 -6.30 2.51 6.38
C GLU A 102 -4.88 2.18 5.89
N LEU A 103 -4.77 1.42 4.81
CA LEU A 103 -3.48 1.08 4.22
C LEU A 103 -2.69 2.33 3.81
N ASP A 104 -3.33 3.21 3.08
CA ASP A 104 -2.70 4.41 2.55
C ASP A 104 -2.32 5.41 3.66
N GLU A 105 -3.03 5.38 4.80
CA GLU A 105 -2.68 6.17 5.98
C GLU A 105 -1.39 5.67 6.66
N VAL A 106 -1.15 4.37 6.66
CA VAL A 106 0.07 3.78 7.24
C VAL A 106 1.30 4.06 6.36
N LEU A 107 1.11 4.08 5.06
CA LEU A 107 2.20 4.31 4.10
C LEU A 107 2.59 5.78 4.03
#